data_ca041f28b72eeb1d5ae3e27da4e1298a
#
_entry.id   ca041f28b72eeb1d5ae3e27da4e1298a
#
_cell.length_a   1.000
_cell.length_b   1.000
_cell.length_c   1.000
_cell.angle_alpha   90.00
_cell.angle_beta   90.00
_cell.angle_gamma   90.00
#
_symmetry.space_group_name_H-M   'P 1'
#
loop_
_entity.id
_entity.type
_entity.pdbx_description
1 polymer ?
#
loop_
_entity_poly.entity_id
_entity_poly.type
_entity_poly.pdbx_seq_one_letter_code
_entity_poly.pdbx_strand_id
1 'polypeptide(L)'
;MRITIDADSLGTQIRDKSVRVLDIRKEEDYKQNHIPEAANLPLASLLADDSPQKVLQLTQSFGIDDETPVVVYDDTFGALASRVAWTLQYIGHDDVSLLDITYGTWKKMGLETSTEQVSYNKKTHSLKLKPEILATADYLDSAKEKKDTILIDNRERLNYLDNHIPGAINIPYRMLASQDNILRPKDELKKLIQNRNILPNGEIITYCGSVGTLSGLGYYALKTIGMKNVKLYVRSFKEWKSLEKPTESQRDAHYWDLSAE
;
A
#
# COMPACT_ATOMS: atom_id res chain seq x y z
N MET A 1 -8.30 12.47 -6.75
CA MET A 1 -7.78 11.77 -5.56
C MET A 1 -6.30 12.06 -5.42
N ARG A 2 -5.86 12.60 -4.29
CA ARG A 2 -4.45 12.81 -3.93
C ARG A 2 -3.94 11.49 -3.34
N ILE A 3 -2.84 10.95 -3.87
CA ILE A 3 -2.29 9.66 -3.41
C ILE A 3 -1.37 9.85 -2.21
N THR A 4 -0.50 10.87 -2.26
CA THR A 4 0.39 11.20 -1.17
C THR A 4 0.17 12.64 -0.70
N ILE A 5 0.46 12.92 0.57
CA ILE A 5 0.43 14.26 1.16
C ILE A 5 1.80 14.55 1.80
N ASP A 6 2.32 15.74 1.59
CA ASP A 6 3.54 16.20 2.24
C ASP A 6 3.30 16.62 3.70
N ALA A 7 4.38 16.72 4.48
CA ALA A 7 4.31 17.03 5.90
C ALA A 7 3.70 18.40 6.22
N ASP A 8 4.00 19.43 5.43
CA ASP A 8 3.49 20.81 5.65
C ASP A 8 1.99 20.86 5.41
N SER A 9 1.52 20.23 4.33
CA SER A 9 0.09 20.10 4.02
C SER A 9 -0.65 19.33 5.12
N LEU A 10 -0.07 18.22 5.62
CA LEU A 10 -0.66 17.47 6.73
C LEU A 10 -0.69 18.30 8.00
N GLY A 11 0.40 18.99 8.36
CA GLY A 11 0.46 19.89 9.52
C GLY A 11 -0.62 20.97 9.48
N THR A 12 -0.91 21.51 8.29
CA THR A 12 -2.01 22.48 8.11
C THR A 12 -3.37 21.83 8.37
N GLN A 13 -3.64 20.67 7.78
CA GLN A 13 -4.91 19.96 7.97
C GLN A 13 -5.14 19.51 9.43
N ILE A 14 -4.08 19.17 10.15
CA ILE A 14 -4.14 18.84 11.59
C ILE A 14 -4.59 20.09 12.40
N ARG A 15 -3.97 21.25 12.17
CA ARG A 15 -4.35 22.51 12.83
C ARG A 15 -5.80 22.89 12.54
N ASP A 16 -6.25 22.71 11.31
CA ASP A 16 -7.62 22.99 10.87
C ASP A 16 -8.63 21.92 11.29
N LYS A 17 -8.18 20.85 11.92
CA LYS A 17 -9.00 19.67 12.32
C LYS A 17 -9.82 19.08 11.16
N SER A 18 -9.30 19.17 9.95
CA SER A 18 -9.96 18.79 8.70
C SER A 18 -9.57 17.40 8.19
N VAL A 19 -8.76 16.65 8.94
CA VAL A 19 -8.24 15.34 8.55
C VAL A 19 -8.31 14.35 9.71
N ARG A 20 -8.47 13.08 9.39
CA ARG A 20 -8.23 11.96 10.31
C ARG A 20 -6.86 11.35 10.03
N VAL A 21 -5.99 11.33 11.03
CA VAL A 21 -4.65 10.76 10.91
C VAL A 21 -4.63 9.39 11.58
N LEU A 22 -4.14 8.37 10.87
CA LEU A 22 -4.00 7.01 11.39
C LEU A 22 -2.53 6.59 11.41
N ASP A 23 -2.04 6.24 12.59
CA ASP A 23 -0.73 5.64 12.83
C ASP A 23 -0.83 4.12 12.71
N ILE A 24 -0.15 3.53 11.72
CA ILE A 24 -0.22 2.09 11.43
C ILE A 24 0.88 1.31 12.15
N ARG A 25 1.75 1.98 12.89
CA ARG A 25 2.81 1.35 13.69
C ARG A 25 2.22 0.53 14.84
N LYS A 26 3.09 -0.22 15.49
CA LYS A 26 2.72 -0.96 16.71
C LYS A 26 2.29 0.01 17.81
N GLU A 27 1.43 -0.48 18.70
CA GLU A 27 0.91 0.30 19.82
C GLU A 27 2.01 0.83 20.74
N GLU A 28 3.08 0.02 20.96
CA GLU A 28 4.22 0.43 21.78
C GLU A 28 4.96 1.63 21.18
N ASP A 29 5.14 1.65 19.85
CA ASP A 29 5.79 2.75 19.15
C ASP A 29 4.93 4.01 19.16
N TYR A 30 3.61 3.85 18.95
CA TYR A 30 2.64 4.94 19.01
C TYR A 30 2.62 5.59 20.40
N LYS A 31 2.59 4.80 21.48
CA LYS A 31 2.56 5.30 22.86
C LYS A 31 3.83 6.09 23.24
N GLN A 32 4.96 5.79 22.62
CA GLN A 32 6.19 6.57 22.86
C GLN A 32 6.06 7.98 22.29
N ASN A 33 5.66 8.10 21.08
CA ASN A 33 5.34 9.36 20.40
C ASN A 33 4.73 9.09 19.01
N HIS A 34 3.92 10.01 18.54
CA HIS A 34 3.23 9.94 17.25
C HIS A 34 2.97 11.34 16.69
N ILE A 35 2.47 11.45 15.46
CA ILE A 35 2.02 12.71 14.87
C ILE A 35 0.80 13.23 15.66
N PRO A 36 0.71 14.52 16.01
CA PRO A 36 -0.42 15.06 16.74
C PRO A 36 -1.76 14.68 16.09
N GLU A 37 -2.80 14.49 16.90
CA GLU A 37 -4.15 14.05 16.47
C GLU A 37 -4.20 12.68 15.76
N ALA A 38 -3.10 11.92 15.70
CA ALA A 38 -3.13 10.58 15.13
C ALA A 38 -3.79 9.57 16.10
N ALA A 39 -4.68 8.73 15.57
CA ALA A 39 -5.16 7.55 16.27
C ALA A 39 -4.37 6.30 15.81
N ASN A 40 -4.17 5.36 16.71
CA ASN A 40 -3.40 4.15 16.39
C ASN A 40 -4.28 3.05 15.81
N LEU A 41 -3.94 2.59 14.62
CA LEU A 41 -4.52 1.42 13.96
C LEU A 41 -3.39 0.47 13.51
N PRO A 42 -2.83 -0.34 14.42
CA PRO A 42 -1.81 -1.31 14.03
C PRO A 42 -2.32 -2.23 12.91
N LEU A 43 -1.48 -2.51 11.92
CA LEU A 43 -1.85 -3.40 10.81
C LEU A 43 -2.36 -4.76 11.31
N ALA A 44 -1.78 -5.29 12.39
CA ALA A 44 -2.20 -6.56 12.97
C ALA A 44 -3.68 -6.54 13.42
N SER A 45 -4.18 -5.41 13.93
CA SER A 45 -5.57 -5.25 14.34
C SER A 45 -6.52 -5.30 13.13
N LEU A 46 -6.12 -4.71 12.01
CA LEU A 46 -6.89 -4.81 10.76
C LEU A 46 -6.85 -6.22 10.18
N LEU A 47 -5.70 -6.90 10.23
CA LEU A 47 -5.53 -8.25 9.68
C LEU A 47 -6.15 -9.36 10.55
N ALA A 48 -6.48 -9.08 11.80
CA ALA A 48 -7.18 -10.04 12.66
C ALA A 48 -8.54 -10.43 12.09
N ASP A 49 -9.24 -9.47 11.49
CA ASP A 49 -10.44 -9.71 10.68
C ASP A 49 -10.55 -8.58 9.64
N ASP A 50 -10.05 -8.84 8.43
CA ASP A 50 -10.09 -7.89 7.32
C ASP A 50 -11.34 -8.04 6.42
N SER A 51 -12.41 -8.67 6.95
CA SER A 51 -13.71 -8.68 6.29
C SER A 51 -14.26 -7.26 6.14
N PRO A 52 -14.94 -6.94 5.01
CA PRO A 52 -15.43 -5.59 4.75
C PRO A 52 -16.28 -5.00 5.88
N GLN A 53 -17.10 -5.81 6.52
CA GLN A 53 -17.98 -5.40 7.63
C GLN A 53 -17.18 -5.01 8.89
N LYS A 54 -16.12 -5.76 9.19
CA LYS A 54 -15.24 -5.46 10.33
C LYS A 54 -14.39 -4.22 10.07
N VAL A 55 -13.84 -4.09 8.87
CA VAL A 55 -13.12 -2.87 8.47
C VAL A 55 -14.04 -1.65 8.54
N LEU A 56 -15.28 -1.75 8.06
CA LEU A 56 -16.27 -0.69 8.18
C LEU A 56 -16.53 -0.30 9.65
N GLN A 57 -16.76 -1.27 10.54
CA GLN A 57 -16.95 -1.01 11.96
C GLN A 57 -15.73 -0.29 12.58
N LEU A 58 -14.54 -0.71 12.17
CA LEU A 58 -13.29 -0.13 12.63
C LEU A 58 -13.16 1.32 12.17
N THR A 59 -13.39 1.62 10.88
CA THR A 59 -13.34 3.00 10.36
C THR A 59 -14.36 3.92 11.05
N GLN A 60 -15.57 3.42 11.27
CA GLN A 60 -16.60 4.14 12.03
C GLN A 60 -16.12 4.50 13.45
N SER A 61 -15.42 3.59 14.14
CA SER A 61 -14.92 3.82 15.51
C SER A 61 -13.81 4.88 15.55
N PHE A 62 -13.09 5.11 14.46
CA PHE A 62 -12.12 6.19 14.29
C PHE A 62 -12.77 7.52 13.87
N GLY A 63 -14.11 7.62 13.89
CA GLY A 63 -14.81 8.82 13.50
C GLY A 63 -14.67 9.16 12.02
N ILE A 64 -14.55 8.14 11.16
CA ILE A 64 -14.46 8.27 9.71
C ILE A 64 -15.85 8.03 9.12
N ASP A 65 -16.36 9.00 8.37
CA ASP A 65 -17.56 8.90 7.54
C ASP A 65 -17.18 8.95 6.05
N ASP A 66 -18.17 9.03 5.16
CA ASP A 66 -17.95 9.03 3.71
C ASP A 66 -17.15 10.26 3.23
N GLU A 67 -17.09 11.35 4.00
CA GLU A 67 -16.50 12.65 3.61
C GLU A 67 -15.22 13.00 4.40
N THR A 68 -14.87 12.23 5.42
CA THR A 68 -13.72 12.51 6.28
C THR A 68 -12.42 12.24 5.53
N PRO A 69 -11.56 13.24 5.22
CA PRO A 69 -10.23 12.97 4.66
C PRO A 69 -9.40 12.16 5.64
N VAL A 70 -8.70 11.13 5.14
CA VAL A 70 -7.86 10.25 5.95
C VAL A 70 -6.43 10.30 5.46
N VAL A 71 -5.49 10.44 6.38
CA VAL A 71 -4.05 10.28 6.11
C VAL A 71 -3.53 9.13 6.94
N VAL A 72 -2.84 8.19 6.29
CA VAL A 72 -2.22 7.04 6.94
C VAL A 72 -0.70 7.12 6.84
N TYR A 73 0.00 6.74 7.91
CA TYR A 73 1.46 6.71 7.93
C TYR A 73 2.00 5.52 8.72
N ASP A 74 3.24 5.16 8.43
CA ASP A 74 4.00 4.16 9.16
C ASP A 74 5.49 4.56 9.30
N ASP A 75 6.31 3.65 9.79
CA ASP A 75 7.78 3.78 9.82
C ASP A 75 8.47 2.67 9.01
N THR A 76 7.75 2.09 8.05
CA THR A 76 8.18 0.97 7.19
C THR A 76 8.04 1.37 5.72
N PHE A 77 8.62 2.51 5.35
CA PHE A 77 8.61 3.13 4.00
C PHE A 77 7.22 3.15 3.34
N GLY A 78 6.16 3.29 4.10
CA GLY A 78 4.78 3.37 3.60
C GLY A 78 4.14 2.03 3.24
N ALA A 79 4.80 0.90 3.47
CA ALA A 79 4.28 -0.41 3.09
C ALA A 79 3.05 -0.82 3.92
N LEU A 80 3.08 -0.62 5.24
CA LEU A 80 1.95 -0.93 6.11
C LEU A 80 0.80 0.05 5.87
N ALA A 81 1.11 1.34 5.76
CA ALA A 81 0.17 2.40 5.45
C ALA A 81 -0.54 2.14 4.11
N SER A 82 0.20 1.72 3.07
CA SER A 82 -0.38 1.37 1.76
C SER A 82 -1.40 0.24 1.85
N ARG A 83 -1.16 -0.79 2.68
CA ARG A 83 -2.12 -1.88 2.87
C ARG A 83 -3.41 -1.39 3.53
N VAL A 84 -3.31 -0.52 4.54
CA VAL A 84 -4.47 0.07 5.21
C VAL A 84 -5.21 1.00 4.26
N ALA A 85 -4.52 1.92 3.59
CA ALA A 85 -5.13 2.84 2.62
C ALA A 85 -5.89 2.09 1.52
N TRP A 86 -5.29 1.03 0.96
CA TRP A 86 -5.96 0.20 -0.03
C TRP A 86 -7.22 -0.47 0.53
N THR A 87 -7.18 -0.93 1.79
CA THR A 87 -8.36 -1.54 2.42
C THR A 87 -9.49 -0.55 2.62
N LEU A 88 -9.18 0.69 3.01
CA LEU A 88 -10.16 1.78 3.10
C LEU A 88 -10.79 2.07 1.72
N GLN A 89 -9.98 2.14 0.67
CA GLN A 89 -10.49 2.31 -0.68
C GLN A 89 -11.36 1.13 -1.13
N TYR A 90 -10.97 -0.10 -0.80
CA TYR A 90 -11.72 -1.29 -1.16
C TYR A 90 -13.14 -1.29 -0.55
N ILE A 91 -13.30 -0.80 0.67
CA ILE A 91 -14.63 -0.66 1.31
C ILE A 91 -15.40 0.58 0.86
N GLY A 92 -14.82 1.42 -0.01
CA GLY A 92 -15.48 2.56 -0.63
C GLY A 92 -15.09 3.93 -0.08
N HIS A 93 -14.09 4.00 0.81
CA HIS A 93 -13.58 5.29 1.29
C HIS A 93 -12.49 5.80 0.36
N ASP A 94 -12.82 6.79 -0.47
CA ASP A 94 -11.93 7.29 -1.53
C ASP A 94 -10.94 8.34 -1.08
N ASP A 95 -11.29 9.14 -0.08
CA ASP A 95 -10.45 10.26 0.36
C ASP A 95 -9.41 9.80 1.40
N VAL A 96 -8.52 8.90 0.96
CA VAL A 96 -7.39 8.41 1.72
C VAL A 96 -6.08 8.71 1.02
N SER A 97 -5.11 9.26 1.75
CA SER A 97 -3.76 9.58 1.28
C SER A 97 -2.70 8.93 2.18
N LEU A 98 -1.54 8.65 1.61
CA LEU A 98 -0.35 8.26 2.35
C LEU A 98 0.44 9.51 2.73
N LEU A 99 0.96 9.60 3.95
CA LEU A 99 2.01 10.57 4.25
C LEU A 99 3.24 10.23 3.43
N ASP A 100 3.78 11.20 2.69
CA ASP A 100 4.88 10.97 1.72
C ASP A 100 6.24 10.71 2.36
N ILE A 101 6.31 10.70 3.69
CA ILE A 101 7.51 10.39 4.47
C ILE A 101 7.20 9.38 5.58
N THR A 102 8.23 8.69 6.08
CA THR A 102 8.09 7.83 7.26
C THR A 102 7.99 8.67 8.53
N TYR A 103 7.49 8.08 9.62
CA TYR A 103 7.51 8.72 10.93
C TYR A 103 8.92 9.06 11.41
N GLY A 104 9.90 8.21 11.11
CA GLY A 104 11.31 8.49 11.41
C GLY A 104 11.82 9.74 10.70
N THR A 105 11.41 9.97 9.45
CA THR A 105 11.73 11.20 8.70
C THR A 105 11.00 12.41 9.29
N TRP A 106 9.71 12.28 9.66
CA TRP A 106 8.96 13.33 10.37
C TRP A 106 9.71 13.84 11.60
N LYS A 107 10.21 12.93 12.45
CA LYS A 107 11.02 13.28 13.64
C LYS A 107 12.34 13.95 13.27
N LYS A 108 13.06 13.44 12.26
CA LYS A 108 14.33 14.03 11.80
C LYS A 108 14.19 15.46 11.29
N MET A 109 13.02 15.80 10.74
CA MET A 109 12.67 17.16 10.32
C MET A 109 12.36 18.09 11.51
N GLY A 110 12.31 17.57 12.75
CA GLY A 110 11.99 18.34 13.96
C GLY A 110 10.51 18.75 14.04
N LEU A 111 9.63 18.04 13.33
CA LEU A 111 8.20 18.33 13.35
C LEU A 111 7.56 17.89 14.66
N GLU A 112 6.44 18.53 15.00
CA GLU A 112 5.73 18.30 16.26
C GLU A 112 5.32 16.83 16.44
N THR A 113 5.46 16.33 17.67
CA THR A 113 5.02 14.99 18.07
C THR A 113 4.19 15.07 19.35
N SER A 114 3.34 14.07 19.57
CA SER A 114 2.47 13.96 20.75
C SER A 114 2.61 12.58 21.40
N THR A 115 2.23 12.49 22.65
CA THR A 115 1.99 11.26 23.41
C THR A 115 0.54 11.11 23.85
N GLU A 116 -0.31 12.08 23.48
CA GLU A 116 -1.71 12.12 23.84
C GLU A 116 -2.53 11.12 23.04
N GLN A 117 -3.20 10.21 23.73
CA GLN A 117 -4.08 9.25 23.06
C GLN A 117 -5.34 9.95 22.57
N VAL A 118 -5.61 9.80 21.29
CA VAL A 118 -6.78 10.42 20.64
C VAL A 118 -7.89 9.40 20.50
N SER A 119 -9.09 9.79 20.88
CA SER A 119 -10.32 9.03 20.66
C SER A 119 -11.33 9.88 19.89
N TYR A 120 -12.12 9.23 19.08
CA TYR A 120 -13.08 9.91 18.21
C TYR A 120 -14.50 9.39 18.44
N ASN A 121 -15.48 10.26 18.31
CA ASN A 121 -16.87 9.88 18.30
C ASN A 121 -17.15 9.02 17.04
N LYS A 122 -17.85 7.92 17.25
CA LYS A 122 -18.23 7.04 16.14
C LYS A 122 -19.07 7.81 15.12
N LYS A 123 -18.74 7.61 13.83
CA LYS A 123 -19.49 8.16 12.70
C LYS A 123 -20.09 7.03 11.85
N THR A 124 -21.02 7.38 10.97
CA THR A 124 -21.60 6.44 10.01
C THR A 124 -20.81 6.52 8.69
N HIS A 125 -20.39 5.38 8.19
CA HIS A 125 -19.72 5.22 6.91
C HIS A 125 -20.47 4.17 6.08
N SER A 126 -20.65 4.41 4.80
CA SER A 126 -21.36 3.52 3.88
C SER A 126 -20.44 2.48 3.27
N LEU A 127 -20.82 1.21 3.32
CA LEU A 127 -20.07 0.13 2.64
C LEU A 127 -20.34 0.16 1.14
N LYS A 128 -19.33 0.51 0.34
CA LYS A 128 -19.39 0.52 -1.12
C LYS A 128 -18.17 -0.21 -1.69
N LEU A 129 -18.26 -1.55 -1.74
CA LEU A 129 -17.14 -2.37 -2.20
C LEU A 129 -16.69 -2.01 -3.61
N LYS A 130 -15.37 -2.03 -3.81
CA LYS A 130 -14.69 -1.81 -5.10
C LYS A 130 -13.96 -3.08 -5.57
N PRO A 131 -14.70 -4.09 -6.07
CA PRO A 131 -14.09 -5.33 -6.52
C PRO A 131 -13.13 -5.13 -7.70
N GLU A 132 -13.26 -4.04 -8.43
CA GLU A 132 -12.39 -3.68 -9.56
C GLU A 132 -10.93 -3.42 -9.15
N ILE A 133 -10.62 -3.15 -7.89
CA ILE A 133 -9.23 -2.98 -7.41
C ILE A 133 -8.68 -4.22 -6.75
N LEU A 134 -9.48 -5.28 -6.57
CA LEU A 134 -9.08 -6.56 -5.97
C LEU A 134 -8.77 -7.58 -7.06
N ALA A 135 -7.69 -8.35 -6.87
CA ALA A 135 -7.45 -9.60 -7.56
C ALA A 135 -7.47 -10.77 -6.56
N THR A 136 -8.05 -11.90 -6.96
CA THR A 136 -8.03 -13.18 -6.23
C THR A 136 -7.16 -14.19 -6.98
N ALA A 137 -6.85 -15.33 -6.37
CA ALA A 137 -6.13 -16.40 -7.02
C ALA A 137 -6.85 -16.91 -8.29
N ASP A 138 -8.19 -17.04 -8.22
CA ASP A 138 -9.00 -17.46 -9.37
C ASP A 138 -9.04 -16.41 -10.46
N TYR A 139 -9.05 -15.12 -10.07
CA TYR A 139 -8.95 -14.03 -11.03
C TYR A 139 -7.60 -14.09 -11.79
N LEU A 140 -6.49 -14.36 -11.10
CA LEU A 140 -5.17 -14.49 -11.72
C LEU A 140 -5.13 -15.65 -12.74
N ASP A 141 -5.75 -16.78 -12.44
CA ASP A 141 -5.78 -17.92 -13.38
C ASP A 141 -6.50 -17.54 -14.69
N SER A 142 -7.62 -16.84 -14.60
CA SER A 142 -8.35 -16.35 -15.78
C SER A 142 -7.63 -15.19 -16.50
N ALA A 143 -6.88 -14.39 -15.76
CA ALA A 143 -6.17 -13.23 -16.29
C ALA A 143 -4.89 -13.59 -17.08
N LYS A 144 -4.25 -14.71 -16.76
CA LYS A 144 -3.06 -15.22 -17.47
C LYS A 144 -3.29 -15.44 -18.97
N GLU A 145 -4.52 -15.75 -19.36
CA GLU A 145 -4.89 -15.96 -20.76
C GLU A 145 -5.08 -14.64 -21.53
N LYS A 146 -5.15 -13.51 -20.82
CA LYS A 146 -5.34 -12.18 -21.42
C LYS A 146 -3.98 -11.58 -21.78
N LYS A 147 -3.75 -11.30 -23.06
CA LYS A 147 -2.49 -10.74 -23.58
C LYS A 147 -2.06 -9.40 -22.95
N ASP A 148 -3.00 -8.64 -22.38
CA ASP A 148 -2.77 -7.29 -21.87
C ASP A 148 -2.71 -7.22 -20.33
N THR A 149 -2.63 -8.35 -19.65
CA THR A 149 -2.47 -8.40 -18.18
C THR A 149 -1.02 -8.58 -17.80
N ILE A 150 -0.53 -7.69 -16.94
CA ILE A 150 0.84 -7.72 -16.41
C ILE A 150 0.77 -8.02 -14.92
N LEU A 151 1.50 -9.03 -14.50
CA LEU A 151 1.63 -9.40 -13.08
C LEU A 151 2.98 -8.91 -12.55
N ILE A 152 2.97 -8.13 -11.47
CA ILE A 152 4.17 -7.54 -10.86
C ILE A 152 4.40 -8.15 -9.48
N ASP A 153 5.57 -8.77 -9.30
CA ASP A 153 6.08 -9.22 -7.99
C ASP A 153 6.89 -8.11 -7.35
N ASN A 154 6.39 -7.58 -6.21
CA ASN A 154 7.08 -6.52 -5.46
C ASN A 154 7.99 -7.03 -4.33
N ARG A 155 8.25 -8.34 -4.27
CA ARG A 155 9.24 -8.90 -3.34
C ARG A 155 10.65 -8.56 -3.78
N GLU A 156 11.59 -8.73 -2.85
CA GLU A 156 13.03 -8.64 -3.15
C GLU A 156 13.42 -9.62 -4.27
N ARG A 157 14.40 -9.24 -5.07
CA ARG A 157 14.86 -9.99 -6.24
C ARG A 157 15.17 -11.46 -5.94
N LEU A 158 15.84 -11.74 -4.84
CA LEU A 158 16.18 -13.12 -4.46
C LEU A 158 14.94 -13.98 -4.21
N ASN A 159 13.89 -13.43 -3.59
CA ASN A 159 12.63 -14.14 -3.37
C ASN A 159 11.92 -14.46 -4.69
N TYR A 160 11.97 -13.53 -5.64
CA TYR A 160 11.42 -13.73 -6.99
C TYR A 160 12.20 -14.81 -7.75
N LEU A 161 13.52 -14.74 -7.77
CA LEU A 161 14.38 -15.71 -8.47
C LEU A 161 14.23 -17.13 -7.90
N ASP A 162 14.10 -17.24 -6.58
CA ASP A 162 13.86 -18.53 -5.94
C ASP A 162 12.52 -19.14 -6.37
N ASN A 163 11.45 -18.35 -6.35
CA ASN A 163 10.12 -18.84 -6.71
C ASN A 163 9.11 -17.70 -6.89
N HIS A 164 8.36 -17.68 -7.99
CA HIS A 164 7.36 -16.66 -8.28
C HIS A 164 6.14 -17.21 -9.04
N ILE A 165 5.10 -16.41 -9.18
CA ILE A 165 3.92 -16.77 -9.99
C ILE A 165 4.32 -16.70 -11.48
N PRO A 166 4.01 -17.74 -12.30
CA PRO A 166 4.40 -17.80 -13.69
C PRO A 166 4.02 -16.55 -14.49
N GLY A 167 4.96 -16.05 -15.29
CA GLY A 167 4.79 -14.87 -16.14
C GLY A 167 4.84 -13.53 -15.37
N ALA A 168 5.11 -13.52 -14.07
CA ALA A 168 5.31 -12.30 -13.32
C ALA A 168 6.64 -11.62 -13.68
N ILE A 169 6.65 -10.29 -13.68
CA ILE A 169 7.89 -9.49 -13.73
C ILE A 169 8.22 -8.98 -12.33
N ASN A 170 9.51 -8.87 -12.02
CA ASN A 170 9.92 -8.38 -10.71
C ASN A 170 10.18 -6.87 -10.75
N ILE A 171 9.51 -6.15 -9.86
CA ILE A 171 9.82 -4.76 -9.51
C ILE A 171 9.89 -4.70 -7.98
N PRO A 172 11.06 -4.90 -7.40
CA PRO A 172 11.23 -4.85 -5.96
C PRO A 172 10.70 -3.53 -5.36
N TYR A 173 10.03 -3.61 -4.23
CA TYR A 173 9.45 -2.42 -3.60
C TYR A 173 10.48 -1.31 -3.35
N ARG A 174 11.75 -1.66 -3.09
CA ARG A 174 12.84 -0.67 -2.90
C ARG A 174 13.09 0.18 -4.13
N MET A 175 12.78 -0.31 -5.31
CA MET A 175 12.88 0.48 -6.55
C MET A 175 11.79 1.54 -6.67
N LEU A 176 10.70 1.40 -5.91
CA LEU A 176 9.57 2.32 -5.91
C LEU A 176 9.71 3.43 -4.87
N ALA A 177 10.47 3.18 -3.80
CA ALA A 177 10.75 4.13 -2.74
C ALA A 177 11.96 5.02 -3.07
N SER A 178 12.05 6.19 -2.44
CA SER A 178 13.25 7.04 -2.43
C SER A 178 13.88 7.05 -1.04
N GLN A 179 14.99 7.76 -0.91
CA GLN A 179 15.69 7.88 0.38
C GLN A 179 14.87 8.68 1.40
N ASP A 180 14.17 9.71 0.94
CA ASP A 180 13.47 10.68 1.80
C ASP A 180 11.95 10.51 1.77
N ASN A 181 11.40 9.95 0.70
CA ASN A 181 9.97 9.78 0.48
C ASN A 181 9.60 8.31 0.33
N ILE A 182 8.36 7.95 0.69
CA ILE A 182 7.85 6.58 0.53
C ILE A 182 7.71 6.16 -0.94
N LEU A 183 7.55 7.12 -1.85
CA LEU A 183 7.55 6.90 -3.29
C LEU A 183 8.58 7.79 -3.98
N ARG A 184 9.21 7.28 -5.03
CA ARG A 184 10.06 8.08 -5.93
C ARG A 184 9.25 9.18 -6.62
N PRO A 185 9.92 10.25 -7.09
CA PRO A 185 9.31 11.25 -7.93
C PRO A 185 8.58 10.62 -9.14
N LYS A 186 7.44 11.21 -9.50
CA LYS A 186 6.55 10.69 -10.55
C LYS A 186 7.27 10.39 -11.87
N ASP A 187 8.22 11.23 -12.27
CA ASP A 187 8.94 11.05 -13.54
C ASP A 187 9.95 9.90 -13.48
N GLU A 188 10.55 9.65 -12.31
CA GLU A 188 11.41 8.49 -12.10
C GLU A 188 10.58 7.19 -12.12
N LEU A 189 9.44 7.17 -11.45
CA LEU A 189 8.52 6.04 -11.50
C LEU A 189 8.04 5.75 -12.93
N LYS A 190 7.73 6.79 -13.72
CA LYS A 190 7.36 6.63 -15.13
C LYS A 190 8.48 5.97 -15.93
N LYS A 191 9.72 6.47 -15.81
CA LYS A 191 10.89 5.90 -16.48
C LYS A 191 11.11 4.43 -16.08
N LEU A 192 11.01 4.15 -14.77
CA LEU A 192 11.15 2.80 -14.23
C LEU A 192 10.16 1.82 -14.86
N ILE A 193 8.91 2.21 -14.99
CA ILE A 193 7.83 1.39 -15.55
C ILE A 193 7.96 1.26 -17.07
N GLN A 194 8.29 2.34 -17.77
CA GLN A 194 8.52 2.33 -19.23
C GLN A 194 9.70 1.44 -19.63
N ASN A 195 10.80 1.48 -18.88
CA ASN A 195 11.98 0.64 -19.13
C ASN A 195 11.68 -0.88 -19.01
N ARG A 196 10.55 -1.25 -18.40
CA ARG A 196 10.07 -2.64 -18.31
C ARG A 196 8.97 -2.97 -19.32
N ASN A 197 8.79 -2.09 -20.32
CA ASN A 197 7.77 -2.24 -21.37
C ASN A 197 6.33 -2.38 -20.86
N ILE A 198 6.04 -1.81 -19.67
CA ILE A 198 4.69 -1.79 -19.11
C ILE A 198 3.90 -0.64 -19.71
N LEU A 199 2.87 -0.98 -20.48
CA LEU A 199 2.04 0.00 -21.18
C LEU A 199 0.91 0.52 -20.30
N PRO A 200 0.50 1.81 -20.47
CA PRO A 200 -0.51 2.44 -19.62
C PRO A 200 -1.92 1.85 -19.72
N ASN A 201 -2.22 1.18 -20.82
CA ASN A 201 -3.58 0.73 -21.15
C ASN A 201 -3.88 -0.72 -20.74
N GLY A 202 -2.86 -1.47 -20.30
CA GLY A 202 -3.02 -2.84 -19.82
C GLY A 202 -3.61 -2.91 -18.41
N GLU A 203 -4.06 -4.10 -18.03
CA GLU A 203 -4.38 -4.42 -16.65
C GLU A 203 -3.09 -4.77 -15.91
N ILE A 204 -2.89 -4.21 -14.72
CA ILE A 204 -1.72 -4.48 -13.90
C ILE A 204 -2.17 -5.06 -12.56
N ILE A 205 -1.59 -6.20 -12.19
CA ILE A 205 -1.86 -6.83 -10.90
C ILE A 205 -0.57 -6.84 -10.10
N THR A 206 -0.59 -6.29 -8.89
CA THR A 206 0.56 -6.31 -7.97
C THR A 206 0.38 -7.36 -6.90
N TYR A 207 1.45 -8.07 -6.54
CA TYR A 207 1.48 -8.99 -5.41
C TYR A 207 2.84 -8.97 -4.68
N CYS A 208 2.89 -9.51 -3.47
CA CYS A 208 4.12 -9.66 -2.71
C CYS A 208 4.18 -11.02 -1.96
N GLY A 209 4.72 -11.05 -0.74
CA GLY A 209 4.87 -12.28 0.04
C GLY A 209 3.58 -12.82 0.63
N SER A 210 2.73 -11.96 1.25
CA SER A 210 1.61 -12.48 2.05
C SER A 210 0.38 -11.57 2.12
N VAL A 211 0.48 -10.39 2.73
CA VAL A 211 -0.70 -9.59 3.13
C VAL A 211 -0.86 -8.28 2.37
N GLY A 212 -0.21 -8.16 1.22
CA GLY A 212 -0.40 -7.01 0.33
C GLY A 212 0.28 -5.71 0.78
N THR A 213 1.27 -5.75 1.68
CA THR A 213 1.97 -4.54 2.15
C THR A 213 2.91 -3.97 1.08
N LEU A 214 3.92 -4.72 0.66
CA LEU A 214 4.88 -4.26 -0.36
C LEU A 214 4.20 -4.04 -1.72
N SER A 215 3.24 -4.88 -2.07
CA SER A 215 2.47 -4.72 -3.31
C SER A 215 1.41 -3.63 -3.22
N GLY A 216 0.96 -3.26 -2.02
CA GLY A 216 0.18 -2.05 -1.79
C GLY A 216 0.98 -0.79 -2.16
N LEU A 217 2.27 -0.74 -1.77
CA LEU A 217 3.16 0.33 -2.22
C LEU A 217 3.30 0.33 -3.75
N GLY A 218 3.46 -0.85 -4.36
CA GLY A 218 3.46 -1.02 -5.82
C GLY A 218 2.19 -0.50 -6.48
N TYR A 219 1.02 -0.82 -5.92
CA TYR A 219 -0.27 -0.33 -6.37
C TYR A 219 -0.31 1.21 -6.38
N TYR A 220 0.10 1.86 -5.28
CA TYR A 220 0.09 3.33 -5.18
C TYR A 220 1.15 3.98 -6.07
N ALA A 221 2.32 3.38 -6.25
CA ALA A 221 3.32 3.87 -7.20
C ALA A 221 2.75 3.93 -8.63
N LEU A 222 2.07 2.87 -9.06
CA LEU A 222 1.41 2.80 -10.37
C LEU A 222 0.26 3.82 -10.49
N LYS A 223 -0.55 3.97 -9.47
CA LYS A 223 -1.62 4.98 -9.42
C LYS A 223 -1.05 6.40 -9.50
N THR A 224 0.09 6.68 -8.85
CA THR A 224 0.77 7.99 -8.88
C THR A 224 1.18 8.41 -10.30
N ILE A 225 1.58 7.46 -11.14
CA ILE A 225 1.93 7.74 -12.54
C ILE A 225 0.74 7.73 -13.50
N GLY A 226 -0.48 7.51 -12.97
CA GLY A 226 -1.73 7.60 -13.74
C GLY A 226 -2.22 6.29 -14.35
N MET A 227 -1.68 5.14 -13.93
CA MET A 227 -2.21 3.84 -14.34
C MET A 227 -3.61 3.66 -13.78
N LYS A 228 -4.59 3.39 -14.64
CA LYS A 228 -6.01 3.34 -14.26
C LYS A 228 -6.43 1.95 -13.78
N ASN A 229 -6.06 0.92 -14.54
CA ASN A 229 -6.49 -0.46 -14.30
C ASN A 229 -5.42 -1.22 -13.49
N VAL A 230 -5.36 -0.92 -12.19
CA VAL A 230 -4.43 -1.58 -11.25
C VAL A 230 -5.22 -2.32 -10.19
N LYS A 231 -4.88 -3.58 -9.98
CA LYS A 231 -5.46 -4.44 -8.94
C LYS A 231 -4.38 -4.88 -7.95
N LEU A 232 -4.79 -5.14 -6.73
CA LEU A 232 -3.95 -5.74 -5.70
C LEU A 232 -4.38 -7.18 -5.43
N TYR A 233 -3.47 -8.13 -5.61
CA TYR A 233 -3.65 -9.49 -5.10
C TYR A 233 -3.20 -9.53 -3.64
N VAL A 234 -4.12 -9.20 -2.76
CA VAL A 234 -3.83 -8.92 -1.34
C VAL A 234 -3.34 -10.14 -0.57
N ARG A 235 -3.83 -11.34 -0.87
CA ARG A 235 -3.40 -12.61 -0.25
C ARG A 235 -2.04 -13.09 -0.77
N SER A 236 -1.64 -12.61 -1.94
CA SER A 236 -0.28 -12.69 -2.49
C SER A 236 0.28 -14.12 -2.64
N PHE A 237 1.59 -14.23 -2.71
CA PHE A 237 2.30 -15.48 -2.99
C PHE A 237 2.07 -16.58 -1.94
N LYS A 238 1.84 -16.21 -0.67
CA LYS A 238 1.53 -17.18 0.40
C LYS A 238 0.25 -17.96 0.11
N GLU A 239 -0.83 -17.28 -0.27
CA GLU A 239 -2.08 -17.95 -0.67
C GLU A 239 -1.89 -18.78 -1.93
N TRP A 240 -1.22 -18.21 -2.96
CA TRP A 240 -0.92 -18.91 -4.21
C TRP A 240 -0.26 -20.27 -3.97
N LYS A 241 0.76 -20.31 -3.09
CA LYS A 241 1.44 -21.54 -2.69
C LYS A 241 0.55 -22.48 -1.87
N SER A 242 -0.28 -21.95 -0.97
CA SER A 242 -1.19 -22.78 -0.16
C SER A 242 -2.27 -23.45 -0.99
N LEU A 243 -2.60 -22.90 -2.15
CA LEU A 243 -3.50 -23.47 -3.15
C LEU A 243 -2.79 -24.41 -4.13
N GLU A 244 -1.52 -24.74 -3.88
CA GLU A 244 -0.67 -25.62 -4.72
C GLU A 244 -0.62 -25.21 -6.20
N LYS A 245 -0.77 -23.91 -6.48
CA LYS A 245 -0.75 -23.38 -7.85
C LYS A 245 0.68 -23.37 -8.42
N PRO A 246 0.84 -23.45 -9.77
CA PRO A 246 2.13 -23.47 -10.43
C PRO A 246 3.03 -22.30 -10.06
N THR A 247 4.31 -22.55 -9.97
CA THR A 247 5.33 -21.54 -9.72
C THR A 247 6.51 -21.72 -10.65
N GLU A 248 7.27 -20.66 -10.90
CA GLU A 248 8.50 -20.64 -11.68
C GLU A 248 9.69 -20.21 -10.82
N SER A 249 10.88 -20.63 -11.20
CA SER A 249 12.14 -20.19 -10.61
C SER A 249 13.13 -19.79 -11.69
N GLN A 250 14.02 -18.85 -11.38
CA GLN A 250 15.10 -18.39 -12.24
C GLN A 250 16.46 -18.57 -11.52
N ARG A 251 16.69 -19.75 -10.94
CA ARG A 251 17.89 -20.06 -10.13
C ARG A 251 19.20 -20.00 -10.91
N ASP A 252 19.14 -20.13 -12.23
CA ASP A 252 20.30 -20.05 -13.12
C ASP A 252 20.66 -18.61 -13.53
N ALA A 253 19.91 -17.61 -13.05
CA ALA A 253 20.26 -16.20 -13.24
C ALA A 253 21.60 -15.91 -12.57
N HIS A 254 22.59 -15.45 -13.38
CA HIS A 254 23.91 -15.13 -12.86
C HIS A 254 23.83 -14.03 -11.79
N TYR A 255 24.65 -14.14 -10.74
CA TYR A 255 24.72 -13.16 -9.65
C TYR A 255 24.90 -11.70 -10.13
N TRP A 256 25.56 -11.51 -11.29
CA TRP A 256 25.77 -10.23 -11.94
C TRP A 256 24.48 -9.54 -12.42
N ASP A 257 23.41 -10.29 -12.67
CA ASP A 257 22.11 -9.75 -13.05
C ASP A 257 21.41 -9.08 -11.86
N LEU A 258 21.91 -9.29 -10.64
CA LEU A 258 21.40 -8.66 -9.41
C LEU A 258 21.92 -7.23 -9.23
N SER A 259 23.03 -6.88 -9.90
CA SER A 259 23.68 -5.56 -9.79
C SER A 259 23.29 -4.57 -10.87
N ALA A 260 22.46 -4.99 -11.82
CA ALA A 260 22.01 -4.16 -12.95
C ALA A 260 20.75 -3.32 -12.68
N GLU A 261 20.33 -3.19 -11.38
CA GLU A 261 19.15 -2.44 -10.96
C GLU A 261 19.50 -1.11 -10.30
#